data_8ae8b7eb9ccda37b77c6ecf48158b4a9
#
_entry.id   8ae8b7eb9ccda37b77c6ecf48158b4a9
#
_cell.length_a   1.000
_cell.length_b   1.000
_cell.length_c   1.000
_cell.angle_alpha   90.00
_cell.angle_beta   90.00
_cell.angle_gamma   90.00
#
_symmetry.space_group_name_H-M   'P 1'
#
loop_
_entity.id
_entity.type
_entity.pdbx_description
1 polymer ?
#
loop_
_entity_poly.entity_id
_entity_poly.type
_entity_poly.pdbx_seq_one_letter_code
_entity_poly.pdbx_strand_id
1 'polypeptide(L)'
;RCAAVMENISFISRQHLTENQSVSEHSHRCWEVVFYNTCSGVSKIGNEEFPFRNNSFAVIPPDCPHNELHCETGSLIYVGFSTDDLRVRPGIYGDTENRLMERLVHLILSVFRTRFSDSDGSDELIGNLLHAMVLLLNRVCNESHIRQPDLLYARRFIDENMNRKIDFTGLAKSMGMTFDLFRRSFKKKYGVSPKNYLIDLRLEKAKKMLEKPDRNCTQVALECGFSSSAQFSTMLREK
;
A
#
# COMPACT_ATOMS: atom_id res chain seq x y z
N ARG A 1 32.25 2.32 24.73
CA ARG A 1 31.13 3.28 24.79
C ARG A 1 31.11 3.97 23.46
N CYS A 2 30.34 3.46 22.48
CA CYS A 2 30.02 4.21 21.27
C CYS A 2 29.19 5.42 21.70
N ALA A 3 29.63 6.61 21.30
CA ALA A 3 28.81 7.79 21.40
C ALA A 3 27.57 7.51 20.53
N ALA A 4 26.40 7.52 21.13
CA ALA A 4 25.14 7.43 20.40
C ALA A 4 25.11 8.63 19.46
N VAL A 5 25.05 8.38 18.16
CA VAL A 5 24.79 9.43 17.17
C VAL A 5 23.42 9.98 17.52
N MET A 6 23.36 11.23 17.98
CA MET A 6 22.08 11.86 18.26
C MET A 6 21.34 12.01 16.94
N GLU A 7 20.23 11.33 16.80
CA GLU A 7 19.34 11.44 15.64
C GLU A 7 18.72 12.84 15.65
N ASN A 8 18.91 13.58 14.58
CA ASN A 8 18.44 14.96 14.49
C ASN A 8 17.45 15.10 13.34
N ILE A 9 16.36 15.83 13.59
CA ILE A 9 15.43 16.27 12.54
C ILE A 9 16.09 17.34 11.70
N SER A 10 16.11 17.13 10.39
CA SER A 10 16.48 18.15 9.40
C SER A 10 15.29 19.04 9.04
N PHE A 11 14.12 18.43 8.87
CA PHE A 11 12.85 19.12 8.62
C PHE A 11 11.67 18.20 8.97
N ILE A 12 10.53 18.79 9.29
CA ILE A 12 9.25 18.08 9.44
C ILE A 12 8.10 19.04 9.12
N SER A 13 7.13 18.57 8.32
CA SER A 13 5.92 19.36 8.06
C SER A 13 4.76 18.46 7.66
N ARG A 14 3.56 19.04 7.71
CA ARG A 14 2.35 18.49 7.09
C ARG A 14 2.00 19.32 5.88
N GLN A 15 1.66 18.67 4.79
CA GLN A 15 1.21 19.29 3.56
C GLN A 15 -0.15 18.74 3.15
N HIS A 16 -1.01 19.62 2.63
CA HIS A 16 -2.22 19.27 1.92
C HIS A 16 -1.97 19.39 0.43
N LEU A 17 -2.37 18.39 -0.32
CA LEU A 17 -2.20 18.32 -1.75
C LEU A 17 -3.55 18.10 -2.42
N THR A 18 -3.72 18.67 -3.59
CA THR A 18 -4.92 18.52 -4.41
C THR A 18 -4.71 17.41 -5.45
N GLU A 19 -5.83 16.93 -6.00
CA GLU A 19 -5.79 15.98 -7.10
C GLU A 19 -4.95 16.52 -8.28
N ASN A 20 -4.13 15.66 -8.88
CA ASN A 20 -3.20 15.95 -9.97
C ASN A 20 -2.06 16.94 -9.62
N GLN A 21 -1.87 17.27 -8.35
CA GLN A 21 -0.72 18.04 -7.91
C GLN A 21 0.53 17.17 -7.93
N SER A 22 1.64 17.74 -8.40
CA SER A 22 2.95 17.08 -8.41
C SER A 22 3.92 17.80 -7.50
N VAL A 23 4.81 17.03 -6.88
CA VAL A 23 6.02 17.50 -6.24
C VAL A 23 7.16 17.31 -7.24
N SER A 24 7.86 18.40 -7.60
CA SER A 24 8.97 18.36 -8.56
C SER A 24 10.11 17.49 -8.06
N GLU A 25 10.88 16.91 -8.99
CA GLU A 25 12.06 16.11 -8.66
C GLU A 25 13.09 16.95 -7.87
N HIS A 26 13.50 16.41 -6.73
CA HIS A 26 14.50 17.00 -5.85
C HIS A 26 15.24 15.92 -5.06
N SER A 27 16.25 16.30 -4.31
CA SER A 27 17.00 15.43 -3.39
C SER A 27 17.50 16.21 -2.19
N HIS A 28 17.84 15.56 -1.10
CA HIS A 28 18.43 16.17 0.09
C HIS A 28 19.38 15.19 0.79
N ARG A 29 20.25 15.71 1.68
CA ARG A 29 21.36 14.95 2.31
C ARG A 29 20.94 14.13 3.54
N CYS A 30 19.67 13.93 3.76
CA CYS A 30 19.16 13.18 4.91
C CYS A 30 18.18 12.09 4.46
N TRP A 31 17.90 11.14 5.33
CA TRP A 31 16.78 10.24 5.14
C TRP A 31 15.47 11.01 5.19
N GLU A 32 14.51 10.61 4.38
CA GLU A 32 13.16 11.12 4.47
C GLU A 32 12.15 9.98 4.58
N VAL A 33 11.17 10.19 5.46
CA VAL A 33 9.94 9.40 5.51
C VAL A 33 8.77 10.30 5.15
N VAL A 34 8.01 9.91 4.13
CA VAL A 34 6.77 10.59 3.75
C VAL A 34 5.60 9.69 4.12
N PHE A 35 4.80 10.09 5.09
CA PHE A 35 3.61 9.34 5.51
C PHE A 35 2.38 9.88 4.79
N TYR A 36 1.70 9.02 4.03
CA TYR A 36 0.51 9.33 3.24
C TYR A 36 -0.75 9.06 4.07
N ASN A 37 -1.37 10.13 4.55
CA ASN A 37 -2.49 10.00 5.49
C ASN A 37 -3.84 9.75 4.81
N THR A 38 -4.18 10.53 3.78
CA THR A 38 -5.48 10.43 3.10
C THR A 38 -5.36 10.61 1.58
N CYS A 39 -4.23 10.26 1.01
CA CYS A 39 -3.96 10.45 -0.41
C CYS A 39 -3.45 9.18 -1.08
N SER A 40 -3.55 9.15 -2.40
CA SER A 40 -2.99 8.12 -3.26
C SER A 40 -2.27 8.74 -4.45
N GLY A 41 -1.32 8.00 -5.03
CA GLY A 41 -0.55 8.49 -6.16
C GLY A 41 0.61 7.58 -6.53
N VAL A 42 1.61 8.16 -7.17
CA VAL A 42 2.86 7.50 -7.54
C VAL A 42 4.02 8.34 -7.06
N SER A 43 4.96 7.73 -6.35
CA SER A 43 6.24 8.30 -5.97
C SER A 43 7.34 7.66 -6.80
N LYS A 44 8.17 8.46 -7.46
CA LYS A 44 9.39 8.00 -8.11
C LYS A 44 10.54 8.19 -7.13
N ILE A 45 11.23 7.13 -6.80
CA ILE A 45 12.39 7.13 -5.89
C ILE A 45 13.57 6.56 -6.67
N GLY A 46 14.55 7.41 -6.98
CA GLY A 46 15.60 7.06 -7.92
C GLY A 46 15.05 6.76 -9.31
N ASN A 47 15.29 5.55 -9.80
CA ASN A 47 14.82 5.11 -11.12
C ASN A 47 13.54 4.25 -11.06
N GLU A 48 12.97 4.04 -9.89
CA GLU A 48 11.81 3.15 -9.71
C GLU A 48 10.56 3.94 -9.32
N GLU A 49 9.41 3.52 -9.85
CA GLU A 49 8.11 4.09 -9.53
C GLU A 49 7.34 3.18 -8.57
N PHE A 50 6.84 3.78 -7.50
CA PHE A 50 6.11 3.10 -6.44
C PHE A 50 4.73 3.72 -6.28
N PRO A 51 3.64 2.97 -6.43
CA PRO A 51 2.32 3.44 -6.07
C PRO A 51 2.21 3.57 -4.55
N PHE A 52 1.70 4.71 -4.09
CA PHE A 52 1.34 4.92 -2.69
C PHE A 52 -0.16 5.08 -2.51
N ARG A 53 -0.62 4.81 -1.31
CA ARG A 53 -2.02 4.91 -0.90
C ARG A 53 -2.13 5.37 0.54
N ASN A 54 -3.34 5.66 0.95
CA ASN A 54 -3.65 5.94 2.35
C ASN A 54 -3.04 4.87 3.28
N ASN A 55 -2.45 5.31 4.38
CA ASN A 55 -1.82 4.45 5.38
C ASN A 55 -0.55 3.73 4.89
N SER A 56 0.16 4.29 3.92
CA SER A 56 1.49 3.87 3.52
C SER A 56 2.51 4.97 3.79
N PHE A 57 3.78 4.62 3.71
CA PHE A 57 4.86 5.60 3.84
C PHE A 57 6.00 5.29 2.87
N ALA A 58 6.63 6.34 2.35
CA ALA A 58 7.86 6.26 1.59
C ALA A 58 9.06 6.26 2.54
N VAL A 59 10.12 5.55 2.15
CA VAL A 59 11.45 5.67 2.75
C VAL A 59 12.43 6.03 1.64
N ILE A 60 13.04 7.20 1.76
CA ILE A 60 13.90 7.81 0.75
C ILE A 60 15.28 8.02 1.36
N PRO A 61 16.36 7.46 0.77
CA PRO A 61 17.71 7.63 1.30
C PRO A 61 18.31 8.99 0.95
N PRO A 62 19.38 9.41 1.65
CA PRO A 62 20.13 10.59 1.32
C PRO A 62 20.55 10.62 -0.15
N ASP A 63 20.57 11.81 -0.74
CA ASP A 63 20.98 12.12 -2.11
C ASP A 63 20.22 11.37 -3.22
N CYS A 64 19.10 10.73 -2.90
CA CYS A 64 18.26 10.03 -3.86
C CYS A 64 17.27 11.01 -4.52
N PRO A 65 17.31 11.20 -5.85
CA PRO A 65 16.30 11.97 -6.56
C PRO A 65 14.93 11.35 -6.40
N HIS A 66 13.92 12.17 -6.10
CA HIS A 66 12.54 11.69 -5.95
C HIS A 66 11.53 12.77 -6.31
N ASN A 67 10.34 12.33 -6.71
CA ASN A 67 9.19 13.18 -6.99
C ASN A 67 7.88 12.43 -6.67
N GLU A 68 6.77 13.15 -6.69
CA GLU A 68 5.44 12.58 -6.44
C GLU A 68 4.40 13.16 -7.38
N LEU A 69 3.46 12.30 -7.78
CA LEU A 69 2.23 12.67 -8.47
C LEU A 69 1.03 12.18 -7.65
N HIS A 70 0.19 13.10 -7.20
CA HIS A 70 -0.99 12.81 -6.40
C HIS A 70 -2.22 12.63 -7.29
N CYS A 71 -2.90 11.49 -7.13
CA CYS A 71 -4.12 11.14 -7.88
C CYS A 71 -5.40 11.53 -7.13
N GLU A 72 -5.30 11.86 -5.84
CA GLU A 72 -6.42 12.22 -4.97
C GLU A 72 -6.02 13.33 -4.02
N THR A 73 -6.96 14.23 -3.72
CA THR A 73 -6.77 15.26 -2.68
C THR A 73 -6.57 14.61 -1.32
N GLY A 74 -5.58 15.09 -0.58
CA GLY A 74 -5.31 14.56 0.75
C GLY A 74 -4.19 15.25 1.49
N SER A 75 -3.66 14.60 2.51
CA SER A 75 -2.57 15.13 3.32
C SER A 75 -1.47 14.10 3.54
N LEU A 76 -0.26 14.61 3.66
CA LEU A 76 0.91 13.83 4.03
C LEU A 76 1.70 14.53 5.14
N ILE A 77 2.56 13.77 5.81
CA ILE A 77 3.55 14.30 6.76
C ILE A 77 4.90 13.78 6.28
N TYR A 78 5.84 14.68 6.11
CA TYR A 78 7.22 14.31 5.78
C TYR A 78 8.18 14.70 6.89
N VAL A 79 9.16 13.81 7.13
CA VAL A 79 10.18 13.95 8.17
C VAL A 79 11.52 13.65 7.55
N GLY A 80 12.40 14.67 7.51
CA GLY A 80 13.81 14.51 7.16
C GLY A 80 14.67 14.38 8.41
N PHE A 81 15.56 13.38 8.46
CA PHE A 81 16.39 13.11 9.63
C PHE A 81 17.71 12.43 9.25
N SER A 82 18.70 12.53 10.11
CA SER A 82 20.00 11.90 9.94
C SER A 82 20.16 10.74 10.90
N THR A 83 20.58 9.58 10.38
CA THR A 83 20.90 8.38 11.18
C THR A 83 21.82 7.46 10.39
N ASP A 84 22.72 6.77 11.09
CA ASP A 84 23.55 5.70 10.54
C ASP A 84 22.95 4.31 10.77
N ASP A 85 21.84 4.22 11.51
CA ASP A 85 21.26 2.95 11.99
C ASP A 85 20.13 2.42 11.10
N LEU A 86 19.71 3.16 10.05
CA LEU A 86 18.65 2.71 9.15
C LEU A 86 19.20 1.74 8.09
N ARG A 87 18.64 0.53 8.06
CA ARG A 87 19.04 -0.57 7.17
C ARG A 87 17.84 -1.05 6.36
N VAL A 88 17.26 -0.18 5.55
CA VAL A 88 16.07 -0.46 4.74
C VAL A 88 16.34 -0.11 3.28
N ARG A 89 15.60 -0.75 2.37
CA ARG A 89 15.64 -0.36 0.96
C ARG A 89 14.72 0.83 0.72
N PRO A 90 15.05 1.70 -0.25
CA PRO A 90 14.13 2.73 -0.71
C PRO A 90 12.82 2.10 -1.21
N GLY A 91 11.70 2.77 -1.00
CA GLY A 91 10.41 2.28 -1.51
C GLY A 91 9.21 2.70 -0.67
N ILE A 92 8.05 2.14 -1.01
CA ILE A 92 6.79 2.37 -0.31
C ILE A 92 6.43 1.16 0.53
N TYR A 93 6.04 1.41 1.76
CA TYR A 93 5.70 0.41 2.77
C TYR A 93 4.32 0.70 3.38
N GLY A 94 3.60 -0.35 3.74
CA GLY A 94 2.35 -0.22 4.51
C GLY A 94 2.64 -0.03 5.99
N ASP A 95 1.84 0.78 6.69
CA ASP A 95 1.91 0.88 8.13
C ASP A 95 1.42 -0.41 8.81
N THR A 96 1.74 -0.58 10.07
CA THR A 96 1.29 -1.70 10.91
C THR A 96 -0.24 -1.67 11.09
N GLU A 97 -0.83 -2.82 11.47
CA GLU A 97 -2.27 -2.92 11.77
C GLU A 97 -2.71 -1.91 12.85
N ASN A 98 -1.83 -1.62 13.81
CA ASN A 98 -2.07 -0.64 14.88
C ASN A 98 -1.70 0.79 14.49
N ARG A 99 -1.36 1.06 13.24
CA ARG A 99 -1.01 2.39 12.71
C ARG A 99 0.13 3.04 13.51
N LEU A 100 1.16 2.28 13.83
CA LEU A 100 2.25 2.76 14.69
C LEU A 100 3.07 3.86 14.04
N MET A 101 3.35 3.76 12.73
CA MET A 101 4.10 4.80 12.01
C MET A 101 3.31 6.10 11.98
N GLU A 102 2.03 6.06 11.65
CA GLU A 102 1.16 7.24 11.68
C GLU A 102 1.19 7.94 13.03
N ARG A 103 0.96 7.17 14.11
CA ARG A 103 0.93 7.71 15.47
C ARG A 103 2.26 8.35 15.86
N LEU A 104 3.36 7.72 15.45
CA LEU A 104 4.70 8.18 15.78
C LEU A 104 5.06 9.47 15.03
N VAL A 105 4.81 9.56 13.72
CA VAL A 105 5.09 10.79 12.95
C VAL A 105 4.20 11.95 13.41
N HIS A 106 2.95 11.67 13.78
CA HIS A 106 2.07 12.69 14.37
C HIS A 106 2.58 13.20 15.72
N LEU A 107 3.09 12.30 16.56
CA LEU A 107 3.66 12.68 17.85
C LEU A 107 4.93 13.53 17.69
N ILE A 108 5.84 13.11 16.80
CA ILE A 108 7.05 13.89 16.48
C ILE A 108 6.67 15.27 15.97
N LEU A 109 5.71 15.38 15.03
CA LEU A 109 5.25 16.67 14.52
C LEU A 109 4.64 17.54 15.61
N SER A 110 3.88 16.93 16.53
CA SER A 110 3.27 17.66 17.64
C SER A 110 4.32 18.23 18.59
N VAL A 111 5.27 17.40 19.04
CA VAL A 111 6.36 17.84 19.92
C VAL A 111 7.19 18.93 19.23
N PHE A 112 7.54 18.72 17.94
CA PHE A 112 8.31 19.71 17.17
C PHE A 112 7.63 21.07 17.07
N ARG A 113 6.31 21.11 16.94
CA ARG A 113 5.51 22.36 16.87
C ARG A 113 5.32 23.05 18.20
N THR A 114 5.35 22.32 19.30
CA THR A 114 5.06 22.85 20.64
C THR A 114 6.31 23.12 21.46
N ARG A 115 7.52 22.91 20.90
CA ARG A 115 8.77 23.25 21.57
C ARG A 115 8.86 24.76 21.81
N PHE A 116 9.10 25.14 23.05
CA PHE A 116 9.13 26.56 23.48
C PHE A 116 10.55 27.08 23.62
N SER A 117 11.55 26.23 23.90
CA SER A 117 12.95 26.61 24.05
C SER A 117 13.84 25.37 23.94
N ASP A 118 15.12 25.57 23.63
CA ASP A 118 16.12 24.51 23.56
C ASP A 118 16.41 23.80 24.92
N SER A 119 15.89 24.36 26.00
CA SER A 119 16.12 23.86 27.38
C SER A 119 14.93 23.10 27.99
N ASP A 120 13.83 22.89 27.26
CA ASP A 120 12.61 22.24 27.78
C ASP A 120 12.60 20.70 27.66
N GLY A 121 13.71 20.09 27.19
CA GLY A 121 13.83 18.66 26.96
C GLY A 121 13.13 18.18 25.66
N SER A 122 12.59 19.08 24.85
CA SER A 122 11.91 18.73 23.60
C SER A 122 12.85 18.08 22.60
N ASP A 123 14.10 18.53 22.51
CA ASP A 123 15.08 17.98 21.56
C ASP A 123 15.50 16.54 21.97
N GLU A 124 15.66 16.27 23.26
CA GLU A 124 15.90 14.90 23.76
C GLU A 124 14.71 13.99 23.48
N LEU A 125 13.48 14.48 23.72
CA LEU A 125 12.26 13.74 23.43
C LEU A 125 12.14 13.44 21.92
N ILE A 126 12.40 14.42 21.06
CA ILE A 126 12.40 14.26 19.61
C ILE A 126 13.44 13.21 19.18
N GLY A 127 14.65 13.26 19.72
CA GLY A 127 15.70 12.27 19.45
C GLY A 127 15.25 10.85 19.82
N ASN A 128 14.65 10.67 21.00
CA ASN A 128 14.11 9.37 21.43
C ASN A 128 12.97 8.88 20.51
N LEU A 129 12.09 9.77 20.06
CA LEU A 129 11.00 9.43 19.13
C LEU A 129 11.54 9.08 17.75
N LEU A 130 12.57 9.78 17.26
CA LEU A 130 13.26 9.43 16.03
C LEU A 130 13.93 8.06 16.11
N HIS A 131 14.61 7.77 17.21
CA HIS A 131 15.20 6.47 17.43
C HIS A 131 14.13 5.36 17.41
N ALA A 132 13.01 5.57 18.08
CA ALA A 132 11.87 4.65 18.01
C ALA A 132 11.36 4.47 16.57
N MET A 133 11.33 5.55 15.77
CA MET A 133 10.94 5.51 14.36
C MET A 133 11.93 4.68 13.53
N VAL A 134 13.24 4.85 13.73
CA VAL A 134 14.29 4.07 13.05
C VAL A 134 14.17 2.57 13.37
N LEU A 135 13.95 2.22 14.65
CA LEU A 135 13.71 0.83 15.05
C LEU A 135 12.45 0.26 14.39
N LEU A 136 11.37 1.03 14.35
CA LEU A 136 10.13 0.63 13.71
C LEU A 136 10.30 0.46 12.19
N LEU A 137 10.99 1.38 11.52
CA LEU A 137 11.33 1.28 10.09
C LEU A 137 12.14 0.02 9.80
N ASN A 138 13.21 -0.23 10.54
CA ASN A 138 14.03 -1.43 10.38
C ASN A 138 13.19 -2.71 10.55
N ARG A 139 12.25 -2.74 11.48
CA ARG A 139 11.35 -3.88 11.68
C ARG A 139 10.35 -4.01 10.53
N VAL A 140 9.56 -2.97 10.27
CA VAL A 140 8.43 -3.01 9.30
C VAL A 140 8.93 -3.19 7.88
N CYS A 141 10.00 -2.48 7.48
CA CYS A 141 10.50 -2.56 6.11
C CYS A 141 11.21 -3.90 5.83
N ASN A 142 11.90 -4.48 6.81
CA ASN A 142 12.53 -5.79 6.65
C ASN A 142 11.51 -6.95 6.67
N GLU A 143 10.46 -6.84 7.47
CA GLU A 143 9.33 -7.78 7.45
C GLU A 143 8.51 -7.62 6.15
N SER A 144 8.41 -6.41 5.60
CA SER A 144 7.61 -6.08 4.41
C SER A 144 8.25 -6.52 3.09
N HIS A 145 9.52 -6.92 3.07
CA HIS A 145 10.08 -7.61 1.90
C HIS A 145 9.34 -8.92 1.57
N ILE A 146 8.48 -9.39 2.47
CA ILE A 146 7.60 -10.54 2.28
C ILE A 146 6.19 -10.10 1.84
N ARG A 147 5.80 -8.84 2.00
CA ARG A 147 4.50 -8.33 1.55
C ARG A 147 4.59 -7.79 0.12
N GLN A 148 4.60 -8.69 -0.85
CA GLN A 148 3.99 -8.41 -2.15
C GLN A 148 2.61 -7.79 -1.91
N PRO A 149 2.13 -6.86 -2.81
CA PRO A 149 0.80 -6.25 -2.68
C PRO A 149 -0.19 -7.34 -2.28
N ASP A 150 -1.03 -7.08 -1.27
CA ASP A 150 -1.79 -8.15 -0.59
C ASP A 150 -2.79 -8.81 -1.54
N LEU A 151 -2.24 -9.63 -2.44
CA LEU A 151 -3.01 -10.44 -3.38
C LEU A 151 -3.93 -11.44 -2.65
N LEU A 152 -3.71 -11.66 -1.34
CA LEU A 152 -4.63 -12.39 -0.49
C LEU A 152 -5.92 -11.61 -0.27
N TYR A 153 -5.83 -10.29 -0.07
CA TYR A 153 -7.00 -9.42 -0.04
C TYR A 153 -7.78 -9.49 -1.36
N ALA A 154 -7.10 -9.37 -2.51
CA ALA A 154 -7.75 -9.49 -3.81
C ALA A 154 -8.43 -10.85 -4.00
N ARG A 155 -7.77 -11.93 -3.60
CA ARG A 155 -8.34 -13.27 -3.65
C ARG A 155 -9.60 -13.37 -2.78
N ARG A 156 -9.54 -12.97 -1.51
CA ARG A 156 -10.70 -12.96 -0.60
C ARG A 156 -11.84 -12.11 -1.16
N PHE A 157 -11.53 -10.92 -1.68
CA PHE A 157 -12.53 -10.06 -2.31
C PHE A 157 -13.24 -10.76 -3.47
N ILE A 158 -12.48 -11.47 -4.34
CA ILE A 158 -13.06 -12.25 -5.44
C ILE A 158 -13.91 -13.40 -4.90
N ASP A 159 -13.44 -14.15 -3.89
CA ASP A 159 -14.16 -15.27 -3.28
C ASP A 159 -15.50 -14.82 -2.69
N GLU A 160 -15.53 -13.71 -1.97
CA GLU A 160 -16.71 -13.16 -1.31
C GLU A 160 -17.73 -12.52 -2.29
N ASN A 161 -17.23 -11.99 -3.42
CA ASN A 161 -18.06 -11.28 -4.40
C ASN A 161 -18.25 -12.02 -5.73
N MET A 162 -17.97 -13.33 -5.77
CA MET A 162 -17.96 -14.10 -7.01
C MET A 162 -19.29 -14.14 -7.75
N ASN A 163 -20.41 -13.96 -7.06
CA ASN A 163 -21.75 -13.95 -7.63
C ASN A 163 -22.16 -12.59 -8.26
N ARG A 164 -21.30 -11.55 -8.17
CA ARG A 164 -21.54 -10.21 -8.68
C ARG A 164 -20.55 -9.86 -9.79
N LYS A 165 -20.84 -8.77 -10.51
CA LYS A 165 -19.86 -8.19 -11.45
C LYS A 165 -18.73 -7.55 -10.63
N ILE A 166 -17.50 -8.01 -10.83
CA ILE A 166 -16.31 -7.44 -10.19
C ILE A 166 -15.65 -6.46 -11.14
N ASP A 167 -15.41 -5.23 -10.65
CA ASP A 167 -14.54 -4.26 -11.32
C ASP A 167 -13.07 -4.53 -10.89
N PHE A 168 -12.36 -5.27 -11.73
CA PHE A 168 -10.96 -5.59 -11.48
C PHE A 168 -10.04 -4.37 -11.61
N THR A 169 -10.42 -3.35 -12.36
CA THR A 169 -9.65 -2.10 -12.47
C THR A 169 -9.75 -1.30 -11.18
N GLY A 170 -10.98 -1.16 -10.66
CA GLY A 170 -11.21 -0.54 -9.35
C GLY A 170 -10.53 -1.32 -8.21
N LEU A 171 -10.57 -2.66 -8.24
CA LEU A 171 -9.89 -3.50 -7.26
C LEU A 171 -8.36 -3.30 -7.33
N ALA A 172 -7.78 -3.26 -8.51
CA ALA A 172 -6.35 -2.97 -8.68
C ALA A 172 -6.00 -1.58 -8.14
N LYS A 173 -6.81 -0.56 -8.48
CA LYS A 173 -6.64 0.82 -7.99
C LYS A 173 -6.71 0.90 -6.47
N SER A 174 -7.65 0.21 -5.82
CA SER A 174 -7.76 0.17 -4.35
C SER A 174 -6.56 -0.49 -3.65
N MET A 175 -5.78 -1.29 -4.40
CA MET A 175 -4.55 -1.91 -3.95
C MET A 175 -3.30 -1.09 -4.33
N GLY A 176 -3.46 0.12 -4.89
CA GLY A 176 -2.37 0.96 -5.38
C GLY A 176 -1.63 0.39 -6.59
N MET A 177 -2.33 -0.39 -7.44
CA MET A 177 -1.73 -1.06 -8.60
C MET A 177 -2.40 -0.63 -9.91
N THR A 178 -1.62 -0.59 -10.98
CA THR A 178 -2.23 -0.62 -12.32
C THR A 178 -2.88 -1.98 -12.57
N PHE A 179 -3.92 -2.02 -13.39
CA PHE A 179 -4.59 -3.30 -13.72
C PHE A 179 -3.63 -4.34 -14.32
N ASP A 180 -2.69 -3.90 -15.17
CA ASP A 180 -1.71 -4.82 -15.77
C ASP A 180 -0.72 -5.39 -14.73
N LEU A 181 -0.25 -4.57 -13.79
CA LEU A 181 0.60 -5.05 -12.70
C LEU A 181 -0.18 -6.03 -11.82
N PHE A 182 -1.41 -5.70 -11.43
CA PHE A 182 -2.29 -6.58 -10.67
C PHE A 182 -2.48 -7.93 -11.38
N ARG A 183 -2.85 -7.91 -12.68
CA ARG A 183 -3.08 -9.11 -13.48
C ARG A 183 -1.85 -10.02 -13.54
N ARG A 184 -0.66 -9.44 -13.77
CA ARG A 184 0.61 -10.18 -13.82
C ARG A 184 0.99 -10.76 -12.47
N SER A 185 0.91 -9.96 -11.41
CA SER A 185 1.23 -10.38 -10.03
C SER A 185 0.30 -11.46 -9.52
N PHE A 186 -1.01 -11.34 -9.79
CA PHE A 186 -2.00 -12.34 -9.43
C PHE A 186 -1.74 -13.66 -10.17
N LYS A 187 -1.48 -13.59 -11.50
CA LYS A 187 -1.13 -14.79 -12.28
C LYS A 187 0.16 -15.44 -11.80
N LYS A 188 1.18 -14.64 -11.45
CA LYS A 188 2.44 -15.16 -10.88
C LYS A 188 2.23 -15.90 -9.56
N LYS A 189 1.34 -15.38 -8.69
CA LYS A 189 1.09 -15.95 -7.35
C LYS A 189 0.15 -17.14 -7.36
N TYR A 190 -0.92 -17.08 -8.18
CA TYR A 190 -2.00 -18.08 -8.17
C TYR A 190 -2.08 -18.94 -9.44
N GLY A 191 -1.16 -18.78 -10.39
CA GLY A 191 -1.10 -19.54 -11.63
C GLY A 191 -2.08 -19.08 -12.72
N VAL A 192 -3.15 -18.39 -12.36
CA VAL A 192 -4.22 -17.96 -13.28
C VAL A 192 -4.50 -16.47 -13.15
N SER A 193 -5.06 -15.86 -14.21
CA SER A 193 -5.46 -14.44 -14.15
C SER A 193 -6.64 -14.24 -13.18
N PRO A 194 -6.83 -13.03 -12.60
CA PRO A 194 -7.97 -12.75 -11.70
C PRO A 194 -9.33 -13.09 -12.33
N LYS A 195 -9.48 -12.82 -13.62
CA LYS A 195 -10.71 -13.13 -14.37
C LYS A 195 -10.94 -14.64 -14.50
N ASN A 196 -9.89 -15.38 -14.82
CA ASN A 196 -9.99 -16.83 -14.94
C ASN A 196 -10.23 -17.47 -13.59
N TYR A 197 -9.58 -16.99 -12.53
CA TYR A 197 -9.82 -17.40 -11.16
C TYR A 197 -11.31 -17.26 -10.77
N LEU A 198 -11.91 -16.09 -11.07
CA LEU A 198 -13.34 -15.89 -10.85
C LEU A 198 -14.21 -16.86 -11.64
N ILE A 199 -13.87 -17.13 -12.91
CA ILE A 199 -14.62 -18.08 -13.73
C ILE A 199 -14.53 -19.49 -13.15
N ASP A 200 -13.35 -19.93 -12.72
CA ASP A 200 -13.12 -21.25 -12.12
C ASP A 200 -13.95 -21.43 -10.85
N LEU A 201 -13.95 -20.43 -9.94
CA LEU A 201 -14.78 -20.44 -8.74
C LEU A 201 -16.27 -20.58 -9.05
N ARG A 202 -16.76 -19.81 -10.03
CA ARG A 202 -18.17 -19.86 -10.46
C ARG A 202 -18.54 -21.23 -11.03
N LEU A 203 -17.66 -21.80 -11.85
CA LEU A 203 -17.88 -23.14 -12.42
C LEU A 203 -17.87 -24.22 -11.37
N GLU A 204 -16.96 -24.18 -10.41
CA GLU A 204 -16.93 -25.14 -9.29
C GLU A 204 -18.21 -25.07 -8.44
N LYS A 205 -18.67 -23.85 -8.13
CA LYS A 205 -19.91 -23.66 -7.40
C LYS A 205 -21.11 -24.17 -8.19
N ALA A 206 -21.17 -23.83 -9.48
CA ALA A 206 -22.28 -24.27 -10.34
C ALA A 206 -22.32 -25.80 -10.49
N LYS A 207 -21.19 -26.48 -10.64
CA LYS A 207 -21.11 -27.95 -10.67
C LYS A 207 -21.69 -28.55 -9.40
N LYS A 208 -21.28 -28.08 -8.22
CA LYS A 208 -21.82 -28.55 -6.92
C LYS A 208 -23.33 -28.32 -6.77
N MET A 209 -23.83 -27.19 -7.31
CA MET A 209 -25.29 -26.92 -7.26
C MET A 209 -26.10 -27.79 -8.20
N LEU A 210 -25.55 -28.16 -9.36
CA LEU A 210 -26.19 -29.02 -10.36
C LEU A 210 -26.18 -30.51 -9.98
N GLU A 211 -25.41 -30.93 -8.97
CA GLU A 211 -25.48 -32.27 -8.39
C GLU A 211 -26.84 -32.54 -7.74
N LYS A 212 -27.61 -31.50 -7.40
CA LYS A 212 -28.96 -31.61 -6.83
C LYS A 212 -29.99 -31.75 -7.95
N PRO A 213 -30.88 -32.78 -7.92
CA PRO A 213 -31.76 -33.12 -9.04
C PRO A 213 -32.79 -32.05 -9.42
N ASP A 214 -33.13 -31.14 -8.49
CA ASP A 214 -34.18 -30.14 -8.69
C ASP A 214 -33.66 -28.78 -9.17
N ARG A 215 -32.40 -28.68 -9.60
CA ARG A 215 -31.80 -27.43 -10.00
C ARG A 215 -31.83 -27.19 -11.50
N ASN A 216 -32.37 -26.04 -11.89
CA ASN A 216 -32.40 -25.59 -13.29
C ASN A 216 -31.04 -24.94 -13.65
N CYS A 217 -30.46 -25.41 -14.76
CA CYS A 217 -29.15 -24.92 -15.26
C CYS A 217 -29.10 -23.38 -15.46
N THR A 218 -30.19 -22.78 -15.97
CA THR A 218 -30.28 -21.33 -16.18
C THR A 218 -30.26 -20.56 -14.86
N GLN A 219 -31.00 -21.03 -13.86
CA GLN A 219 -31.04 -20.42 -12.51
C GLN A 219 -29.68 -20.54 -11.83
N VAL A 220 -29.07 -21.72 -11.89
CA VAL A 220 -27.74 -21.97 -11.30
C VAL A 220 -26.67 -21.05 -11.93
N ALA A 221 -26.69 -20.88 -13.27
CA ALA A 221 -25.78 -19.98 -13.96
C ALA A 221 -25.89 -18.53 -13.44
N LEU A 222 -27.12 -18.01 -13.30
CA LEU A 222 -27.37 -16.66 -12.79
C LEU A 222 -26.97 -16.52 -11.30
N GLU A 223 -27.30 -17.49 -10.45
CA GLU A 223 -26.93 -17.52 -9.03
C GLU A 223 -25.39 -17.53 -8.83
N CYS A 224 -24.67 -18.16 -9.76
CA CYS A 224 -23.20 -18.17 -9.77
C CYS A 224 -22.58 -16.92 -10.41
N GLY A 225 -23.38 -15.97 -10.89
CA GLY A 225 -22.91 -14.69 -11.42
C GLY A 225 -22.53 -14.70 -12.90
N PHE A 226 -22.94 -15.72 -13.68
CA PHE A 226 -22.85 -15.67 -15.14
C PHE A 226 -23.92 -14.75 -15.71
N SER A 227 -23.61 -14.05 -16.81
CA SER A 227 -24.55 -13.14 -17.45
C SER A 227 -25.68 -13.87 -18.19
N SER A 228 -25.45 -15.13 -18.56
CA SER A 228 -26.43 -15.99 -19.21
C SER A 228 -26.06 -17.46 -19.09
N SER A 229 -27.05 -18.35 -19.30
CA SER A 229 -26.84 -19.80 -19.40
C SER A 229 -25.96 -20.17 -20.62
N ALA A 230 -26.01 -19.39 -21.69
CA ALA A 230 -25.16 -19.59 -22.86
C ALA A 230 -23.68 -19.34 -22.52
N GLN A 231 -23.38 -18.25 -21.79
CA GLN A 231 -22.02 -17.97 -21.31
C GLN A 231 -21.52 -19.12 -20.41
N PHE A 232 -22.35 -19.57 -19.46
CA PHE A 232 -22.04 -20.68 -18.59
C PHE A 232 -21.70 -21.94 -19.37
N SER A 233 -22.57 -22.33 -20.34
CA SER A 233 -22.38 -23.54 -21.15
C SER A 233 -21.13 -23.48 -22.03
N THR A 234 -20.77 -22.31 -22.55
CA THR A 234 -19.54 -22.11 -23.29
C THR A 234 -18.31 -22.30 -22.37
N MET A 235 -18.29 -21.62 -21.21
CA MET A 235 -17.19 -21.73 -20.25
C MET A 235 -17.04 -23.14 -19.67
N LEU A 236 -18.14 -23.87 -19.52
CA LEU A 236 -18.11 -25.25 -19.03
C LEU A 236 -17.52 -26.22 -20.06
N ARG A 237 -17.65 -25.94 -21.38
CA ARG A 237 -17.08 -26.77 -22.44
C ARG A 237 -15.61 -26.48 -22.70
N GLU A 238 -15.14 -25.26 -22.42
CA GLU A 238 -13.75 -24.83 -22.63
C GLU A 238 -12.81 -25.23 -21.49
N LYS A 239 -13.34 -25.79 -20.39
CA LYS A 239 -12.64 -26.18 -19.17
C LYS A 239 -12.83 -27.65 -18.85
#